data_a3317efde606d5f135fb2c3168b7406e
#
_entry.id   a3317efde606d5f135fb2c3168b7406e
#
_cell.length_a   1.000
_cell.length_b   1.000
_cell.length_c   1.000
_cell.angle_alpha   90.00
_cell.angle_beta   90.00
_cell.angle_gamma   90.00
#
_symmetry.space_group_name_H-M   'P 1'
#
loop_
_entity.id
_entity.type
_entity.pdbx_description
1 polymer ?
#
loop_
_entity_poly.entity_id
_entity_poly.type
_entity_poly.pdbx_seq_one_letter_code
_entity_poly.pdbx_strand_id
1 'polypeptide(L)'
;MISVVNVAVADCSGLYNQQFTTLQGKTFNLCDYQNKPILVVNTASKCGFTPQFEDLEAMYKKYKSDLLVIGFPSNDFRQELNSNKEIGDFCVNTYKVQFPMMSKTAVTGPHAHPFYQELTKLTHQAPMWNFYKYLILPGGKEVYAFSSDVKPSDPEIQRKIKPYLN
;
A
#
# COMPACT_ATOMS: atom_id res chain seq x y z
N MET A 1 22.85 -26.69 29.94
CA MET A 1 22.93 -25.27 29.60
C MET A 1 22.05 -25.03 28.41
N ILE A 2 20.91 -24.36 28.57
CA ILE A 2 19.99 -24.03 27.46
C ILE A 2 20.47 -22.70 26.91
N SER A 3 21.00 -22.73 25.70
CA SER A 3 21.41 -21.53 25.00
C SER A 3 20.13 -20.76 24.54
N VAL A 4 19.83 -19.67 25.21
CA VAL A 4 18.74 -18.77 24.78
C VAL A 4 19.25 -18.03 23.56
N VAL A 5 18.80 -18.45 22.38
CA VAL A 5 19.01 -17.67 21.16
C VAL A 5 18.14 -16.42 21.25
N ASN A 6 18.76 -15.32 21.58
CA ASN A 6 18.12 -14.00 21.54
C ASN A 6 17.92 -13.67 20.05
N VAL A 7 16.73 -13.96 19.50
CA VAL A 7 16.34 -13.46 18.20
C VAL A 7 16.14 -11.96 18.37
N ALA A 8 17.11 -11.19 17.90
CA ALA A 8 16.96 -9.74 17.84
C ALA A 8 15.73 -9.44 16.95
N VAL A 9 14.69 -8.90 17.58
CA VAL A 9 13.55 -8.34 16.84
C VAL A 9 14.12 -7.22 15.98
N ALA A 10 13.98 -7.31 14.66
CA ALA A 10 14.44 -6.27 13.75
C ALA A 10 13.86 -4.93 14.19
N ASP A 11 14.73 -3.92 14.37
CA ASP A 11 14.35 -2.59 14.83
C ASP A 11 13.36 -1.98 13.82
N CYS A 12 12.12 -1.73 14.27
CA CYS A 12 11.08 -1.14 13.46
C CYS A 12 11.09 0.37 13.61
N SER A 13 11.80 1.04 12.73
CA SER A 13 11.95 2.49 12.76
C SER A 13 11.60 3.12 11.40
N GLY A 14 11.50 4.46 11.39
CA GLY A 14 11.27 5.22 10.18
C GLY A 14 9.93 4.90 9.51
N LEU A 15 9.97 4.70 8.22
CA LEU A 15 8.80 4.47 7.37
C LEU A 15 7.95 3.24 7.79
N TYR A 16 8.56 2.22 8.36
CA TYR A 16 7.88 0.98 8.75
C TYR A 16 7.24 1.03 10.13
N ASN A 17 7.59 1.99 10.97
CA ASN A 17 7.01 2.12 12.31
C ASN A 17 5.60 2.71 12.26
N GLN A 18 4.71 1.98 11.59
CA GLN A 18 3.33 2.37 11.34
C GLN A 18 2.39 1.21 11.65
N GLN A 19 1.35 1.51 12.43
CA GLN A 19 0.22 0.63 12.62
C GLN A 19 -1.00 1.25 11.98
N PHE A 20 -1.74 0.42 11.25
CA PHE A 20 -2.98 0.82 10.61
C PHE A 20 -4.15 -0.02 11.11
N THR A 21 -5.34 0.46 10.88
CA THR A 21 -6.56 -0.32 11.04
C THR A 21 -7.07 -0.70 9.65
N THR A 22 -7.38 -1.96 9.44
CA THR A 22 -7.96 -2.43 8.18
C THR A 22 -9.43 -2.00 8.04
N LEU A 23 -10.00 -2.14 6.85
CA LEU A 23 -11.44 -1.93 6.61
C LEU A 23 -12.32 -2.78 7.55
N GLN A 24 -11.82 -3.94 7.98
CA GLN A 24 -12.53 -4.86 8.90
C GLN A 24 -12.27 -4.54 10.38
N GLY A 25 -11.51 -3.48 10.69
CA GLY A 25 -11.20 -3.07 12.06
C GLY A 25 -10.05 -3.83 12.71
N LYS A 26 -9.28 -4.60 11.96
CA LYS A 26 -8.10 -5.33 12.48
C LYS A 26 -6.85 -4.45 12.43
N THR A 27 -5.94 -4.66 13.39
CA THR A 27 -4.63 -4.01 13.37
C THR A 27 -3.75 -4.62 12.27
N PHE A 28 -3.09 -3.76 11.51
CA PHE A 28 -2.09 -4.12 10.51
C PHE A 28 -0.77 -3.45 10.84
N ASN A 29 0.29 -4.23 11.02
CA ASN A 29 1.61 -3.73 11.37
C ASN A 29 2.55 -3.78 10.16
N LEU A 30 2.93 -2.61 9.67
CA LEU A 30 3.81 -2.51 8.50
C LEU A 30 5.24 -3.01 8.79
N CYS A 31 5.64 -3.02 10.06
CA CYS A 31 6.95 -3.52 10.49
C CYS A 31 7.24 -4.95 10.03
N ASP A 32 6.21 -5.78 9.91
CA ASP A 32 6.35 -7.19 9.51
C ASP A 32 6.78 -7.36 8.03
N TYR A 33 6.80 -6.30 7.25
CA TYR A 33 7.02 -6.31 5.80
C TYR A 33 8.30 -5.62 5.34
N GLN A 34 9.23 -5.33 6.25
CA GLN A 34 10.47 -4.59 5.94
C GLN A 34 11.36 -5.26 4.90
N ASN A 35 11.26 -6.59 4.78
CA ASN A 35 12.12 -7.40 3.91
C ASN A 35 11.55 -7.63 2.51
N LYS A 36 10.42 -7.02 2.20
CA LYS A 36 9.72 -7.17 0.92
C LYS A 36 9.52 -5.83 0.24
N PRO A 37 9.46 -5.79 -1.10
CA PRO A 37 8.91 -4.62 -1.76
C PRO A 37 7.44 -4.43 -1.37
N ILE A 38 7.02 -3.18 -1.24
CA ILE A 38 5.65 -2.80 -0.88
C ILE A 38 5.12 -1.84 -1.94
N LEU A 39 4.03 -2.22 -2.58
CA LEU A 39 3.29 -1.32 -3.47
C LEU A 39 2.13 -0.70 -2.68
N VAL A 40 2.25 0.59 -2.43
CA VAL A 40 1.26 1.42 -1.72
C VAL A 40 0.40 2.13 -2.75
N VAL A 41 -0.91 2.06 -2.60
CA VAL A 41 -1.83 2.73 -3.52
C VAL A 41 -2.99 3.39 -2.76
N ASN A 42 -3.29 4.65 -3.07
CA ASN A 42 -4.50 5.31 -2.60
C ASN A 42 -5.64 5.01 -3.57
N THR A 43 -6.76 4.55 -3.04
CA THR A 43 -7.85 3.99 -3.83
C THR A 43 -9.15 4.77 -3.68
N ALA A 44 -10.03 4.62 -4.66
CA ALA A 44 -11.40 5.12 -4.63
C ALA A 44 -12.32 4.21 -5.43
N SER A 45 -13.59 4.15 -5.02
CA SER A 45 -14.58 3.25 -5.63
C SER A 45 -15.27 3.83 -6.88
N LYS A 46 -15.18 5.16 -7.07
CA LYS A 46 -15.92 5.89 -8.13
C LYS A 46 -14.99 6.64 -9.09
N CYS A 47 -13.83 6.09 -9.37
CA CYS A 47 -12.79 6.69 -10.22
C CYS A 47 -12.70 5.99 -11.57
N GLY A 48 -12.31 6.71 -12.61
CA GLY A 48 -11.99 6.11 -13.92
C GLY A 48 -10.85 5.09 -13.85
N PHE A 49 -9.97 5.20 -12.87
CA PHE A 49 -8.88 4.24 -12.62
C PHE A 49 -9.26 3.08 -11.69
N THR A 50 -10.49 3.03 -11.16
CA THR A 50 -10.95 1.95 -10.27
C THR A 50 -10.74 0.55 -10.84
N PRO A 51 -10.84 0.30 -12.17
CA PRO A 51 -10.50 -1.00 -12.75
C PRO A 51 -9.05 -1.47 -12.49
N GLN A 52 -8.14 -0.60 -12.07
CA GLN A 52 -6.79 -1.02 -11.65
C GLN A 52 -6.80 -1.96 -10.42
N PHE A 53 -7.90 -2.08 -9.69
CA PHE A 53 -8.05 -3.12 -8.68
C PHE A 53 -7.83 -4.53 -9.24
N GLU A 54 -8.17 -4.78 -10.49
CA GLU A 54 -7.94 -6.08 -11.14
C GLU A 54 -6.45 -6.40 -11.25
N ASP A 55 -5.65 -5.44 -11.72
CA ASP A 55 -4.20 -5.59 -11.84
C ASP A 55 -3.52 -5.70 -10.46
N LEU A 56 -3.98 -4.91 -9.48
CA LEU A 56 -3.47 -4.95 -8.11
C LEU A 56 -3.71 -6.32 -7.47
N GLU A 57 -4.90 -6.86 -7.62
CA GLU A 57 -5.26 -8.18 -7.09
C GLU A 57 -4.51 -9.30 -7.80
N ALA A 58 -4.37 -9.22 -9.13
CA ALA A 58 -3.60 -10.17 -9.91
C ALA A 58 -2.13 -10.20 -9.47
N MET A 59 -1.54 -9.04 -9.26
CA MET A 59 -0.17 -8.87 -8.78
C MET A 59 0.01 -9.41 -7.36
N TYR A 60 -0.93 -9.12 -6.47
CA TYR A 60 -0.94 -9.65 -5.12
C TYR A 60 -0.99 -11.18 -5.09
N LYS A 61 -1.87 -11.79 -5.87
CA LYS A 61 -1.97 -13.25 -5.97
C LYS A 61 -0.71 -13.89 -6.51
N LYS A 62 -0.14 -13.30 -7.56
CA LYS A 62 1.05 -13.82 -8.21
C LYS A 62 2.28 -13.77 -7.31
N TYR A 63 2.46 -12.70 -6.53
CA TYR A 63 3.67 -12.43 -5.75
C TYR A 63 3.45 -12.37 -4.24
N LYS A 64 2.37 -12.97 -3.74
CA LYS A 64 1.89 -12.86 -2.37
C LYS A 64 2.97 -13.07 -1.29
N SER A 65 3.90 -13.98 -1.52
CA SER A 65 5.01 -14.26 -0.58
C SER A 65 6.15 -13.24 -0.67
N ASP A 66 6.31 -12.60 -1.82
CA ASP A 66 7.47 -11.78 -2.15
C ASP A 66 7.17 -10.28 -2.25
N LEU A 67 5.90 -9.91 -2.33
CA LEU A 67 5.44 -8.54 -2.49
C LEU A 67 4.22 -8.27 -1.59
N LEU A 68 4.22 -7.14 -0.90
CA LEU A 68 3.01 -6.62 -0.27
C LEU A 68 2.34 -5.60 -1.22
N VAL A 69 1.05 -5.76 -1.46
CA VAL A 69 0.18 -4.73 -2.02
C VAL A 69 -0.70 -4.23 -0.89
N ILE A 70 -0.75 -2.92 -0.66
CA ILE A 70 -1.54 -2.32 0.42
C ILE A 70 -2.33 -1.11 -0.12
N GLY A 71 -3.64 -1.11 0.11
CA GLY A 71 -4.54 -0.08 -0.37
C GLY A 71 -5.02 0.84 0.75
N PHE A 72 -5.11 2.13 0.45
CA PHE A 72 -5.60 3.18 1.33
C PHE A 72 -6.77 3.90 0.67
N PRO A 73 -8.02 3.51 0.95
CA PRO A 73 -9.17 4.25 0.47
C PRO A 73 -9.12 5.70 0.96
N SER A 74 -9.34 6.65 0.06
CA SER A 74 -9.31 8.07 0.41
C SER A 74 -10.39 8.85 -0.34
N ASN A 75 -11.04 9.77 0.37
CA ASN A 75 -11.97 10.71 -0.22
C ASN A 75 -11.36 12.09 -0.51
N ASP A 76 -10.05 12.20 -0.48
CA ASP A 76 -9.37 13.50 -0.74
C ASP A 76 -9.68 14.03 -2.14
N PHE A 77 -9.94 13.14 -3.08
CA PHE A 77 -10.31 13.47 -4.45
C PHE A 77 -11.82 13.30 -4.73
N ARG A 78 -12.64 13.17 -3.67
CA ARG A 78 -14.12 13.16 -3.70
C ARG A 78 -14.73 12.04 -4.53
N GLN A 79 -14.05 10.90 -4.65
CA GLN A 79 -14.53 9.75 -5.42
C GLN A 79 -14.60 8.45 -4.60
N GLU A 80 -14.55 8.53 -3.27
CA GLU A 80 -14.70 7.37 -2.40
C GLU A 80 -16.09 7.31 -1.74
N LEU A 81 -16.49 6.11 -1.34
CA LEU A 81 -17.72 5.85 -0.61
C LEU A 81 -17.62 6.39 0.84
N ASN A 82 -18.77 6.51 1.52
CA ASN A 82 -18.85 7.21 2.79
C ASN A 82 -18.27 6.41 3.97
N SER A 83 -18.46 5.10 4.00
CA SER A 83 -18.07 4.26 5.13
C SER A 83 -17.09 3.17 4.75
N ASN A 84 -16.29 2.72 5.73
CA ASN A 84 -15.40 1.58 5.58
C ASN A 84 -16.15 0.30 5.18
N LYS A 85 -17.36 0.12 5.68
CA LYS A 85 -18.21 -1.03 5.33
C LYS A 85 -18.58 -1.01 3.84
N GLU A 86 -19.06 0.12 3.34
CA GLU A 86 -19.42 0.27 1.91
C GLU A 86 -18.21 0.05 1.00
N ILE A 87 -17.05 0.58 1.38
CA ILE A 87 -15.80 0.41 0.63
C ILE A 87 -15.40 -1.07 0.62
N GLY A 88 -15.44 -1.74 1.76
CA GLY A 88 -15.10 -3.15 1.87
C GLY A 88 -16.04 -4.04 1.05
N ASP A 89 -17.35 -3.80 1.13
CA ASP A 89 -18.35 -4.53 0.34
C ASP A 89 -18.12 -4.33 -1.16
N PHE A 90 -17.83 -3.11 -1.60
CA PHE A 90 -17.52 -2.81 -2.99
C PHE A 90 -16.27 -3.56 -3.47
N CYS A 91 -15.18 -3.48 -2.72
CA CYS A 91 -13.91 -4.14 -3.08
C CYS A 91 -14.07 -5.65 -3.22
N VAL A 92 -14.79 -6.29 -2.27
CA VAL A 92 -15.01 -7.74 -2.27
C VAL A 92 -15.99 -8.15 -3.38
N ASN A 93 -17.13 -7.47 -3.47
CA ASN A 93 -18.21 -7.88 -4.37
C ASN A 93 -17.87 -7.61 -5.84
N THR A 94 -17.20 -6.50 -6.13
CA THR A 94 -16.92 -6.07 -7.51
C THR A 94 -15.59 -6.62 -8.03
N TYR A 95 -14.52 -6.56 -7.22
CA TYR A 95 -13.16 -6.90 -7.68
C TYR A 95 -12.53 -8.10 -6.99
N LYS A 96 -13.23 -8.70 -6.00
CA LYS A 96 -12.72 -9.85 -5.23
C LYS A 96 -11.38 -9.55 -4.55
N VAL A 97 -11.19 -8.33 -4.09
CA VAL A 97 -9.94 -7.87 -3.47
C VAL A 97 -9.62 -8.70 -2.23
N GLN A 98 -8.42 -9.25 -2.17
CA GLN A 98 -7.85 -9.98 -1.03
C GLN A 98 -6.61 -9.31 -0.45
N PHE A 99 -5.95 -8.44 -1.21
CA PHE A 99 -4.82 -7.69 -0.64
C PHE A 99 -5.30 -6.76 0.49
N PRO A 100 -4.46 -6.47 1.49
CA PRO A 100 -4.83 -5.64 2.62
C PRO A 100 -5.32 -4.24 2.21
N MET A 101 -6.53 -3.90 2.66
CA MET A 101 -7.12 -2.58 2.50
C MET A 101 -7.28 -1.94 3.88
N MET A 102 -6.74 -0.73 4.03
CA MET A 102 -6.80 0.02 5.28
C MET A 102 -8.11 0.82 5.38
N SER A 103 -8.42 1.28 6.58
CA SER A 103 -9.51 2.22 6.82
C SER A 103 -9.32 3.49 5.99
N LYS A 104 -10.41 4.12 5.63
CA LYS A 104 -10.42 5.40 4.91
C LYS A 104 -9.45 6.40 5.53
N THR A 105 -8.57 6.96 4.73
CA THR A 105 -7.39 7.71 5.17
C THR A 105 -7.22 8.98 4.33
N ALA A 106 -6.79 10.07 4.96
CA ALA A 106 -6.30 11.24 4.24
C ALA A 106 -4.87 10.95 3.73
N VAL A 107 -4.61 11.20 2.47
CA VAL A 107 -3.36 10.84 1.79
C VAL A 107 -2.59 12.04 1.25
N THR A 108 -3.21 13.22 1.20
CA THR A 108 -2.61 14.45 0.72
C THR A 108 -2.99 15.64 1.60
N GLY A 109 -2.23 16.73 1.49
CA GLY A 109 -2.46 17.94 2.26
C GLY A 109 -1.92 17.88 3.70
N PRO A 110 -2.19 18.93 4.51
CA PRO A 110 -1.64 19.08 5.85
C PRO A 110 -2.17 18.05 6.86
N HIS A 111 -3.31 17.43 6.57
CA HIS A 111 -3.94 16.41 7.42
C HIS A 111 -3.69 14.98 6.94
N ALA A 112 -2.81 14.79 5.95
CA ALA A 112 -2.45 13.46 5.48
C ALA A 112 -1.89 12.60 6.63
N HIS A 113 -2.19 11.32 6.59
CA HIS A 113 -1.63 10.35 7.53
C HIS A 113 -0.08 10.46 7.53
N PRO A 114 0.59 10.35 8.69
CA PRO A 114 2.06 10.48 8.79
C PRO A 114 2.82 9.59 7.82
N PHE A 115 2.31 8.41 7.53
CA PHE A 115 2.88 7.51 6.52
C PHE A 115 2.91 8.14 5.13
N TYR A 116 1.82 8.77 4.69
CA TYR A 116 1.76 9.48 3.41
C TYR A 116 2.58 10.77 3.42
N GLN A 117 2.68 11.46 4.55
CA GLN A 117 3.58 12.60 4.69
C GLN A 117 5.04 12.19 4.47
N GLU A 118 5.45 11.04 5.03
CA GLU A 118 6.81 10.52 4.85
C GLU A 118 7.07 10.07 3.42
N LEU A 119 6.13 9.39 2.77
CA LEU A 119 6.22 9.02 1.36
C LEU A 119 6.38 10.25 0.46
N THR A 120 5.60 11.30 0.72
CA THR A 120 5.69 12.57 0.01
C THR A 120 7.05 13.22 0.21
N LYS A 121 7.56 13.21 1.44
CA LYS A 121 8.88 13.77 1.77
C LYS A 121 10.01 13.03 1.06
N LEU A 122 9.98 11.70 1.07
CA LEU A 122 11.02 10.86 0.46
C LEU A 122 11.05 10.95 -1.07
N THR A 123 9.89 11.12 -1.71
CA THR A 123 9.76 11.16 -3.16
C THR A 123 9.64 12.55 -3.75
N HIS A 124 9.42 13.57 -2.90
CA HIS A 124 9.03 14.93 -3.30
C HIS A 124 7.74 14.99 -4.15
N GLN A 125 6.90 13.97 -4.03
CA GLN A 125 5.64 13.86 -4.78
C GLN A 125 4.53 13.38 -3.85
N ALA A 126 3.48 14.21 -3.70
CA ALA A 126 2.23 13.82 -3.05
C ALA A 126 1.30 13.15 -4.06
N PRO A 127 0.34 12.30 -3.63
CA PRO A 127 -0.70 11.83 -4.51
C PRO A 127 -1.43 13.00 -5.19
N MET A 128 -1.49 12.97 -6.52
CA MET A 128 -2.16 14.01 -7.31
C MET A 128 -3.56 13.60 -7.73
N TRP A 129 -3.88 12.33 -7.62
CA TRP A 129 -5.17 11.74 -7.93
C TRP A 129 -5.31 10.35 -7.29
N ASN A 130 -6.48 9.72 -7.43
CA ASN A 130 -6.69 8.33 -7.02
C ASN A 130 -5.79 7.37 -7.81
N PHE A 131 -5.43 6.25 -7.20
CA PHE A 131 -4.53 5.23 -7.78
C PHE A 131 -3.13 5.74 -8.10
N TYR A 132 -2.68 6.75 -7.37
CA TYR A 132 -1.27 7.13 -7.30
C TYR A 132 -0.52 6.05 -6.52
N LYS A 133 0.68 5.70 -6.93
CA LYS A 133 1.39 4.57 -6.34
C LYS A 133 2.75 4.98 -5.82
N TYR A 134 3.14 4.35 -4.70
CA TYR A 134 4.52 4.38 -4.22
C TYR A 134 5.04 2.95 -4.14
N LEU A 135 6.24 2.71 -4.61
CA LEU A 135 6.94 1.45 -4.46
C LEU A 135 8.08 1.64 -3.46
N ILE A 136 7.99 0.96 -2.32
CA ILE A 136 9.03 0.92 -1.29
C ILE A 136 9.84 -0.35 -1.52
N LEU A 137 11.13 -0.21 -1.81
CA LEU A 137 12.03 -1.36 -1.91
C LEU A 137 12.45 -1.84 -0.51
N PRO A 138 12.86 -3.11 -0.35
CA PRO A 138 13.25 -3.66 0.95
C PRO A 138 14.24 -2.76 1.68
N GLY A 139 13.99 -2.54 2.98
CA GLY A 139 14.79 -1.63 3.80
C GLY A 139 14.33 -0.18 3.81
N GLY A 140 13.44 0.23 2.89
CA GLY A 140 12.80 1.55 2.89
C GLY A 140 13.64 2.74 2.49
N LYS A 141 14.87 2.52 2.00
CA LYS A 141 15.77 3.61 1.57
C LYS A 141 15.45 4.11 0.18
N GLU A 142 14.94 3.24 -0.69
CA GLU A 142 14.54 3.57 -2.05
C GLU A 142 13.02 3.51 -2.15
N VAL A 143 12.41 4.63 -2.48
CA VAL A 143 10.97 4.78 -2.69
C VAL A 143 10.73 5.50 -4.02
N TYR A 144 9.87 4.93 -4.85
CA TYR A 144 9.52 5.47 -6.16
C TYR A 144 8.05 5.83 -6.20
N ALA A 145 7.72 6.97 -6.80
CA ALA A 145 6.35 7.41 -7.02
C ALA A 145 5.94 7.20 -8.47
N PHE A 146 4.69 6.77 -8.68
CA PHE A 146 4.11 6.55 -10.01
C PHE A 146 2.74 7.21 -10.08
N SER A 147 2.50 7.94 -11.16
CA SER A 147 1.21 8.60 -11.39
C SER A 147 0.08 7.59 -11.61
N SER A 148 -1.14 8.09 -11.52
CA SER A 148 -2.36 7.25 -11.57
C SER A 148 -2.48 6.41 -12.85
N ASP A 149 -2.03 6.95 -13.98
CA ASP A 149 -2.06 6.31 -15.30
C ASP A 149 -1.07 5.15 -15.45
N VAL A 150 -0.04 5.09 -14.61
CA VAL A 150 0.91 3.96 -14.59
C VAL A 150 0.21 2.76 -13.95
N LYS A 151 -0.03 1.72 -14.73
CA LYS A 151 -0.69 0.50 -14.25
C LYS A 151 0.21 -0.29 -13.32
N PRO A 152 -0.34 -1.05 -12.37
CA PRO A 152 0.47 -1.96 -11.52
C PRO A 152 1.33 -2.94 -12.34
N SER A 153 0.81 -3.40 -13.47
CA SER A 153 1.50 -4.30 -14.40
C SER A 153 2.54 -3.62 -15.32
N ASP A 154 2.72 -2.31 -15.20
CA ASP A 154 3.65 -1.56 -16.04
C ASP A 154 5.08 -2.14 -15.92
N PRO A 155 5.80 -2.27 -17.06
CA PRO A 155 7.17 -2.79 -17.09
C PRO A 155 8.13 -2.05 -16.16
N GLU A 156 7.93 -0.77 -15.91
CA GLU A 156 8.79 0.02 -15.02
C GLU A 156 8.66 -0.47 -13.56
N ILE A 157 7.44 -0.69 -13.08
CA ILE A 157 7.20 -1.26 -11.75
C ILE A 157 7.73 -2.70 -11.69
N GLN A 158 7.39 -3.52 -12.68
CA GLN A 158 7.80 -4.93 -12.74
C GLN A 158 9.32 -5.08 -12.71
N ARG A 159 10.04 -4.26 -13.43
CA ARG A 159 11.51 -4.29 -13.46
C ARG A 159 12.15 -3.98 -12.11
N LYS A 160 11.56 -3.07 -11.33
CA LYS A 160 12.06 -2.69 -10.01
C LYS A 160 11.82 -3.75 -8.94
N ILE A 161 10.73 -4.51 -9.05
CA ILE A 161 10.43 -5.58 -8.08
C ILE A 161 11.10 -6.91 -8.42
N LYS A 162 11.40 -7.14 -9.69
CA LYS A 162 11.94 -8.42 -10.20
C LYS A 162 13.13 -8.97 -9.39
N PRO A 163 14.13 -8.17 -8.97
CA PRO A 163 15.26 -8.67 -8.18
C PRO A 163 14.87 -9.30 -6.83
N TYR A 164 13.68 -9.01 -6.33
CA TYR A 164 13.18 -9.43 -5.02
C TYR A 164 12.15 -10.55 -5.10
N LEU A 165 11.84 -11.02 -6.30
CA LEU A 165 10.88 -12.13 -6.54
C LEU A 165 11.63 -13.46 -6.64
N ASN A 166 11.03 -14.49 -6.05
CA ASN A 166 11.53 -15.86 -6.15
C ASN A 166 10.96 -16.62 -7.36
#